data_5d12f9732fb06fc511272e005b9c6bbd
#
_entry.id   5d12f9732fb06fc511272e005b9c6bbd
#
_cell.length_a   1.000
_cell.length_b   1.000
_cell.length_c   1.000
_cell.angle_alpha   90.00
_cell.angle_beta   90.00
_cell.angle_gamma   90.00
#
_symmetry.space_group_name_H-M   'P 1'
#
loop_
_entity.id
_entity.type
_entity.pdbx_description
1 polymer ?
#
loop_
_entity_poly.entity_id
_entity_poly.type
_entity_poly.pdbx_seq_one_letter_code
_entity_poly.pdbx_strand_id
1 'polypeptide(L)'
;MIAGMFIRNFKTYQGINYIPIADLQNLSGFLGNNGIGKSSILEAIDTIFNDNSWNYNIVVKKGGLDKTAPYIVPFFILEYDFFNDEILPYAKAIDHIARNIKEDDATNATTKEVISNFILHRKRLFDRYDLSNKLLLPIGQDYNKSISLSIFGGKSLNMISEANFDGISLSREKIISNDYSDFSPLLSYILDYLEYLYIPKEIDSELFTKLESSGTQVLMGESLHAILDRIIGETTVTDINKELNTFLEEISDKLVNYSYRTPTDRQKKIQKREVYNLIIQAFFSVRKLHRKQSEEQYLEINNLSSGEKQKAIIDVAHALLTKHHQNGEKLIIAIDEPESSLHMSACFEQFNALS
;
A
#
# COMPACT_ATOMS: atom_id res chain seq x y z
N MET A 1 0.03 8.39 8.39
CA MET A 1 1.07 7.50 8.94
C MET A 1 0.48 6.11 9.18
N ILE A 2 1.27 5.05 8.98
CA ILE A 2 0.91 3.66 9.33
C ILE A 2 1.43 3.38 10.74
N ALA A 3 0.54 3.27 11.71
CA ALA A 3 0.90 3.02 13.10
C ALA A 3 1.04 1.53 13.44
N GLY A 4 0.35 0.67 12.71
CA GLY A 4 0.39 -0.76 12.91
C GLY A 4 -0.22 -1.52 11.72
N MET A 5 -0.32 -2.84 11.84
CA MET A 5 -0.89 -3.66 10.79
C MET A 5 -1.50 -4.94 11.37
N PHE A 6 -2.69 -5.28 10.89
CA PHE A 6 -3.23 -6.63 11.04
C PHE A 6 -2.88 -7.43 9.80
N ILE A 7 -2.38 -8.62 10.00
CA ILE A 7 -1.96 -9.50 8.91
C ILE A 7 -2.44 -10.93 9.19
N ARG A 8 -2.96 -11.59 8.17
CA ARG A 8 -3.38 -13.00 8.27
C ARG A 8 -2.79 -13.81 7.12
N ASN A 9 -2.09 -14.87 7.47
CA ASN A 9 -1.62 -15.90 6.55
C ASN A 9 -0.78 -15.38 5.36
N PHE A 10 0.04 -14.36 5.59
CA PHE A 10 0.93 -13.79 4.58
C PHE A 10 2.39 -14.17 4.87
N LYS A 11 3.08 -14.73 3.89
CA LYS A 11 4.49 -15.17 3.99
C LYS A 11 4.78 -15.98 5.26
N THR A 12 5.60 -15.46 6.17
CA THR A 12 5.98 -16.09 7.43
C THR A 12 4.88 -16.00 8.50
N TYR A 13 3.95 -15.06 8.37
CA TYR A 13 2.88 -14.86 9.33
C TYR A 13 1.77 -15.90 9.15
N GLN A 14 1.54 -16.69 10.19
CA GLN A 14 0.49 -17.71 10.26
C GLN A 14 -0.64 -17.22 11.18
N GLY A 15 -1.89 -17.49 10.81
CA GLY A 15 -3.05 -17.00 11.57
C GLY A 15 -3.16 -15.48 11.56
N ILE A 16 -3.91 -14.93 12.51
CA ILE A 16 -4.12 -13.48 12.65
C ILE A 16 -3.05 -12.91 13.58
N ASN A 17 -2.38 -11.85 13.16
CA ASN A 17 -1.38 -11.14 13.95
C ASN A 17 -1.66 -9.64 13.92
N TYR A 18 -1.36 -8.94 15.01
CA TYR A 18 -1.26 -7.50 15.07
C TYR A 18 0.18 -7.08 15.32
N ILE A 19 0.70 -6.19 14.50
CA ILE A 19 2.08 -5.74 14.54
C ILE A 19 2.06 -4.23 14.72
N PRO A 20 2.51 -3.68 15.88
CA PRO A 20 2.76 -2.26 16.04
C PRO A 20 3.96 -1.86 15.18
N ILE A 21 3.84 -0.75 14.43
CA ILE A 21 4.87 -0.27 13.51
C ILE A 21 5.49 1.02 14.01
N ALA A 22 4.67 2.00 14.35
CA ALA A 22 5.15 3.33 14.71
C ALA A 22 4.32 3.95 15.84
N ASP A 23 5.00 4.74 16.67
CA ASP A 23 4.41 5.56 17.73
C ASP A 23 4.44 7.04 17.31
N LEU A 24 3.78 7.42 16.20
CA LEU A 24 3.70 8.81 15.68
C LEU A 24 5.07 9.50 15.45
N GLN A 25 6.11 8.75 15.19
CA GLN A 25 7.44 9.26 14.85
C GLN A 25 7.70 9.13 13.34
N ASN A 26 8.56 9.99 12.83
CA ASN A 26 8.90 9.99 11.40
C ASN A 26 9.78 8.79 11.00
N LEU A 27 10.44 8.15 11.95
CA LEU A 27 11.31 6.99 11.72
C LEU A 27 10.91 5.83 12.62
N SER A 28 10.77 4.64 12.03
CA SER A 28 10.53 3.37 12.75
C SER A 28 11.48 2.30 12.27
N GLY A 29 12.04 1.51 13.17
CA GLY A 29 12.97 0.42 12.85
C GLY A 29 12.49 -0.94 13.36
N PHE A 30 12.55 -1.97 12.52
CA PHE A 30 12.31 -3.35 12.88
C PHE A 30 13.63 -4.05 13.18
N LEU A 31 13.83 -4.45 14.43
CA LEU A 31 15.02 -5.18 14.87
C LEU A 31 14.64 -6.64 15.18
N GLY A 32 15.52 -7.56 14.87
CA GLY A 32 15.32 -8.99 15.17
C GLY A 32 16.15 -9.90 14.27
N ASN A 33 16.17 -11.19 14.59
CA ASN A 33 16.91 -12.20 13.84
C ASN A 33 16.41 -12.35 12.39
N ASN A 34 17.28 -12.91 11.54
CA ASN A 34 16.90 -13.20 10.15
C ASN A 34 15.76 -14.25 10.12
N GLY A 35 14.83 -14.07 9.17
CA GLY A 35 13.68 -15.00 9.01
C GLY A 35 12.50 -14.76 9.94
N ILE A 36 12.55 -13.81 10.87
CA ILE A 36 11.45 -13.50 11.80
C ILE A 36 10.24 -12.81 11.14
N GLY A 37 10.42 -12.33 9.91
CA GLY A 37 9.33 -11.71 9.15
C GLY A 37 9.42 -10.19 8.99
N LYS A 38 10.55 -9.56 9.28
CA LYS A 38 10.74 -8.09 9.10
C LYS A 38 10.42 -7.65 7.67
N SER A 39 11.06 -8.25 6.67
CA SER A 39 10.80 -7.96 5.25
C SER A 39 9.35 -8.25 4.85
N SER A 40 8.75 -9.28 5.46
CA SER A 40 7.34 -9.64 5.17
C SER A 40 6.36 -8.55 5.58
N ILE A 41 6.68 -7.74 6.60
CA ILE A 41 5.87 -6.57 7.01
C ILE A 41 5.92 -5.49 5.92
N LEU A 42 7.14 -5.15 5.49
CA LEU A 42 7.36 -4.11 4.47
C LEU A 42 6.71 -4.51 3.14
N GLU A 43 6.88 -5.77 2.72
CA GLU A 43 6.26 -6.30 1.51
C GLU A 43 4.74 -6.42 1.61
N ALA A 44 4.18 -6.67 2.80
CA ALA A 44 2.73 -6.68 2.99
C ALA A 44 2.13 -5.30 2.73
N ILE A 45 2.77 -4.23 3.22
CA ILE A 45 2.35 -2.86 2.95
C ILE A 45 2.50 -2.55 1.45
N ASP A 46 3.62 -2.95 0.84
CA ASP A 46 3.87 -2.79 -0.59
C ASP A 46 2.81 -3.50 -1.46
N THR A 47 2.33 -4.68 -1.02
CA THR A 47 1.25 -5.40 -1.70
C THR A 47 -0.05 -4.59 -1.74
N ILE A 48 -0.39 -3.86 -0.69
CA ILE A 48 -1.61 -3.03 -0.63
C ILE A 48 -1.46 -1.76 -1.46
N PHE A 49 -0.30 -1.08 -1.38
CA PHE A 49 -0.09 0.21 -2.05
C PHE A 49 0.21 0.07 -3.54
N ASN A 50 1.00 -0.94 -3.92
CA ASN A 50 1.54 -1.09 -5.28
C ASN A 50 0.95 -2.28 -6.03
N ASP A 51 -0.13 -2.89 -5.51
CA ASP A 51 -0.85 -4.01 -6.11
C ASP A 51 0.06 -5.19 -6.53
N ASN A 52 1.07 -5.47 -5.71
CA ASN A 52 1.98 -6.56 -5.94
C ASN A 52 1.32 -7.93 -5.68
N SER A 53 1.92 -9.00 -6.21
CA SER A 53 1.40 -10.35 -6.06
C SER A 53 1.35 -10.80 -4.59
N TRP A 54 0.24 -11.41 -4.21
CA TRP A 54 0.03 -11.91 -2.85
C TRP A 54 0.85 -13.18 -2.57
N ASN A 55 1.74 -13.10 -1.58
CA ASN A 55 2.55 -14.22 -1.11
C ASN A 55 1.97 -14.81 0.18
N TYR A 56 0.99 -15.71 0.06
CA TYR A 56 0.35 -16.30 1.22
C TYR A 56 1.13 -17.48 1.81
N ASN A 57 0.90 -17.74 3.10
CA ASN A 57 1.57 -18.80 3.84
C ASN A 57 1.26 -20.20 3.26
N ILE A 58 2.28 -21.05 3.16
CA ILE A 58 2.19 -22.40 2.56
C ILE A 58 1.15 -23.28 3.27
N VAL A 59 0.93 -23.09 4.58
CA VAL A 59 -0.04 -23.86 5.36
C VAL A 59 -1.46 -23.64 4.85
N VAL A 60 -1.77 -22.43 4.38
CA VAL A 60 -3.09 -22.05 3.84
C VAL A 60 -3.35 -22.70 2.49
N LYS A 61 -2.31 -22.89 1.66
CA LYS A 61 -2.42 -23.57 0.36
C LYS A 61 -2.95 -25.01 0.50
N LYS A 62 -2.71 -25.66 1.64
CA LYS A 62 -3.14 -27.04 1.91
C LYS A 62 -4.55 -27.14 2.50
N GLY A 63 -5.09 -26.08 3.09
CA GLY A 63 -6.35 -26.08 3.86
C GLY A 63 -7.57 -25.51 3.16
N GLY A 64 -7.42 -24.96 1.95
CA GLY A 64 -8.49 -24.24 1.23
C GLY A 64 -8.55 -22.75 1.65
N LEU A 65 -8.59 -21.87 0.64
CA LEU A 65 -8.53 -20.41 0.82
C LEU A 65 -9.82 -19.82 1.41
N ASP A 66 -10.97 -20.47 1.19
CA ASP A 66 -12.29 -19.89 1.49
C ASP A 66 -12.56 -19.66 2.99
N LYS A 67 -11.94 -20.44 3.87
CA LYS A 67 -12.15 -20.32 5.33
C LYS A 67 -11.10 -19.49 6.05
N THR A 68 -9.94 -19.29 5.43
CA THR A 68 -8.77 -18.65 6.04
C THR A 68 -8.11 -17.66 5.09
N ALA A 69 -8.91 -16.95 4.30
CA ALA A 69 -8.43 -16.01 3.30
C ALA A 69 -7.37 -15.07 3.89
N PRO A 70 -6.18 -14.95 3.26
CA PRO A 70 -5.18 -13.98 3.67
C PRO A 70 -5.72 -12.58 3.58
N TYR A 71 -5.33 -11.71 4.52
CA TYR A 71 -5.60 -10.28 4.44
C TYR A 71 -4.44 -9.46 5.00
N ILE A 72 -4.37 -8.23 4.55
CA ILE A 72 -3.46 -7.19 5.03
C ILE A 72 -4.31 -5.96 5.31
N VAL A 73 -4.28 -5.50 6.56
CA VAL A 73 -5.06 -4.35 7.01
C VAL A 73 -4.13 -3.40 7.75
N PRO A 74 -3.54 -2.42 7.05
CA PRO A 74 -2.79 -1.36 7.69
C PRO A 74 -3.67 -0.60 8.68
N PHE A 75 -3.05 -0.15 9.77
CA PHE A 75 -3.67 0.73 10.75
C PHE A 75 -3.15 2.14 10.53
N PHE A 76 -3.93 2.96 9.84
CA PHE A 76 -3.58 4.35 9.56
C PHE A 76 -3.98 5.26 10.72
N ILE A 77 -3.18 6.31 10.95
CA ILE A 77 -3.54 7.47 11.77
C ILE A 77 -3.40 8.69 10.86
N LEU A 78 -4.52 9.34 10.55
CA LEU A 78 -4.61 10.46 9.61
C LEU A 78 -5.38 11.61 10.26
N GLU A 79 -5.11 12.83 9.84
CA GLU A 79 -5.77 14.04 10.34
C GLU A 79 -7.17 14.18 9.74
N TYR A 80 -8.08 14.87 10.44
CA TYR A 80 -9.45 15.11 9.95
C TYR A 80 -9.46 15.86 8.63
N ASP A 81 -8.59 16.85 8.48
CA ASP A 81 -8.45 17.69 7.29
C ASP A 81 -7.82 16.97 6.08
N PHE A 82 -7.33 15.73 6.29
CA PHE A 82 -6.90 14.86 5.21
C PHE A 82 -8.07 14.44 4.31
N PHE A 83 -9.29 14.38 4.82
CA PHE A 83 -10.46 13.86 4.13
C PHE A 83 -11.38 14.98 3.63
N ASN A 84 -11.92 14.82 2.43
CA ASN A 84 -13.03 15.64 1.95
C ASN A 84 -14.35 15.27 2.65
N ASP A 85 -15.39 16.10 2.48
CA ASP A 85 -16.70 15.91 3.11
C ASP A 85 -17.41 14.61 2.68
N GLU A 86 -17.13 14.09 1.48
CA GLU A 86 -17.72 12.86 0.97
C GLU A 86 -17.13 11.61 1.63
N ILE A 87 -15.83 11.59 1.89
CA ILE A 87 -15.11 10.44 2.45
C ILE A 87 -15.08 10.45 3.98
N LEU A 88 -15.11 11.62 4.59
CA LEU A 88 -14.99 11.79 6.03
C LEU A 88 -16.00 10.96 6.86
N PRO A 89 -17.28 10.79 6.48
CA PRO A 89 -18.22 9.95 7.21
C PRO A 89 -17.77 8.49 7.32
N TYR A 90 -17.20 7.91 6.25
CA TYR A 90 -16.66 6.55 6.25
C TYR A 90 -15.46 6.42 7.20
N ALA A 91 -14.57 7.41 7.17
CA ALA A 91 -13.42 7.46 8.07
C ALA A 91 -13.85 7.56 9.55
N LYS A 92 -14.84 8.41 9.88
CA LYS A 92 -15.40 8.51 11.23
C LYS A 92 -16.03 7.21 11.71
N ALA A 93 -16.70 6.46 10.84
CA ALA A 93 -17.31 5.18 11.18
C ALA A 93 -16.24 4.15 11.59
N ILE A 94 -15.16 4.04 10.84
CA ILE A 94 -14.04 3.16 11.18
C ILE A 94 -13.32 3.61 12.44
N ASP A 95 -13.07 4.91 12.59
CA ASP A 95 -12.46 5.49 13.81
C ASP A 95 -13.26 5.16 15.05
N HIS A 96 -14.59 5.28 14.98
CA HIS A 96 -15.47 4.96 16.08
C HIS A 96 -15.29 3.51 16.56
N ILE A 97 -15.22 2.55 15.64
CA ILE A 97 -14.97 1.15 16.00
C ILE A 97 -13.58 1.00 16.61
N ALA A 98 -12.55 1.56 15.95
CA ALA A 98 -11.18 1.44 16.40
C ALA A 98 -10.95 2.02 17.80
N ARG A 99 -11.63 3.12 18.14
CA ARG A 99 -11.57 3.74 19.47
C ARG A 99 -12.30 2.95 20.55
N ASN A 100 -13.41 2.31 20.21
CA ASN A 100 -14.34 1.73 21.20
C ASN A 100 -14.26 0.21 21.34
N ILE A 101 -13.55 -0.50 20.47
CA ILE A 101 -13.39 -1.96 20.56
C ILE A 101 -12.77 -2.37 21.92
N LYS A 102 -13.32 -3.43 22.51
CA LYS A 102 -12.92 -4.00 23.80
C LYS A 102 -12.51 -5.48 23.62
N GLU A 103 -11.80 -6.03 24.59
CA GLU A 103 -11.42 -7.45 24.58
C GLU A 103 -12.63 -8.39 24.54
N ASP A 104 -13.74 -7.99 25.16
CA ASP A 104 -14.97 -8.78 25.17
C ASP A 104 -15.70 -8.82 23.83
N ASP A 105 -15.29 -8.00 22.86
CA ASP A 105 -15.78 -8.07 21.49
C ASP A 105 -15.14 -9.19 20.67
N ALA A 106 -14.16 -9.90 21.24
CA ALA A 106 -13.51 -11.02 20.59
C ALA A 106 -14.48 -12.18 20.33
N THR A 107 -14.36 -12.78 19.15
CA THR A 107 -15.16 -13.97 18.77
C THR A 107 -14.58 -15.28 19.27
N ASN A 108 -13.27 -15.31 19.55
CA ASN A 108 -12.53 -16.49 20.04
C ASN A 108 -11.25 -16.08 20.77
N ALA A 109 -10.53 -17.03 21.37
CA ALA A 109 -9.32 -16.78 22.14
C ALA A 109 -8.19 -16.13 21.31
N THR A 110 -7.97 -16.58 20.07
CA THR A 110 -6.95 -16.00 19.16
C THR A 110 -7.27 -14.55 18.81
N THR A 111 -8.52 -14.27 18.47
CA THR A 111 -8.97 -12.90 18.19
C THR A 111 -8.85 -12.01 19.43
N LYS A 112 -9.09 -12.58 20.64
CA LYS A 112 -8.95 -11.84 21.90
C LYS A 112 -7.50 -11.37 22.12
N GLU A 113 -6.51 -12.25 21.89
CA GLU A 113 -5.10 -11.88 22.02
C GLU A 113 -4.72 -10.76 21.05
N VAL A 114 -5.17 -10.85 19.80
CA VAL A 114 -4.91 -9.81 18.77
C VAL A 114 -5.56 -8.47 19.15
N ILE A 115 -6.81 -8.49 19.65
CA ILE A 115 -7.48 -7.29 20.14
C ILE A 115 -6.74 -6.70 21.34
N SER A 116 -6.30 -7.52 22.29
CA SER A 116 -5.54 -7.06 23.47
C SER A 116 -4.26 -6.34 23.04
N ASN A 117 -3.52 -6.90 22.09
CA ASN A 117 -2.30 -6.28 21.56
C ASN A 117 -2.58 -4.94 20.86
N PHE A 118 -3.67 -4.86 20.09
CA PHE A 118 -4.12 -3.61 19.49
C PHE A 118 -4.50 -2.56 20.55
N ILE A 119 -5.29 -2.96 21.56
CA ILE A 119 -5.71 -2.07 22.66
C ILE A 119 -4.52 -1.54 23.43
N LEU A 120 -3.53 -2.39 23.73
CA LEU A 120 -2.30 -1.96 24.42
C LEU A 120 -1.52 -0.93 23.57
N HIS A 121 -1.40 -1.14 22.27
CA HIS A 121 -0.78 -0.17 21.39
C HIS A 121 -1.58 1.13 21.31
N ARG A 122 -2.89 1.04 21.08
CA ARG A 122 -3.80 2.18 21.07
C ARG A 122 -3.68 2.99 22.36
N LYS A 123 -3.66 2.33 23.53
CA LYS A 123 -3.50 3.01 24.82
C LYS A 123 -2.19 3.79 24.89
N ARG A 124 -1.06 3.19 24.48
CA ARG A 124 0.23 3.88 24.43
C ARG A 124 0.20 5.13 23.53
N LEU A 125 -0.50 5.05 22.40
CA LEU A 125 -0.65 6.18 21.50
C LEU A 125 -1.44 7.32 22.17
N PHE A 126 -2.56 7.01 22.84
CA PHE A 126 -3.36 8.01 23.59
C PHE A 126 -2.63 8.60 24.79
N ASP A 127 -1.80 7.80 25.48
CA ASP A 127 -1.03 8.25 26.65
C ASP A 127 0.10 9.21 26.27
N ARG A 128 0.60 9.12 25.03
CA ARG A 128 1.78 9.87 24.56
C ARG A 128 1.46 11.05 23.66
N TYR A 129 0.34 10.99 22.94
CA TYR A 129 0.03 11.93 21.86
C TYR A 129 -1.40 12.45 21.95
N ASP A 130 -1.58 13.70 21.54
CA ASP A 130 -2.93 14.22 21.31
C ASP A 130 -3.47 13.69 19.98
N LEU A 131 -4.50 12.84 20.08
CA LEU A 131 -5.20 12.25 18.93
C LEU A 131 -6.59 12.86 18.71
N SER A 132 -6.88 14.02 19.29
CA SER A 132 -8.19 14.68 19.18
C SER A 132 -8.54 15.06 17.74
N ASN A 133 -7.52 15.46 16.94
CA ASN A 133 -7.68 15.83 15.53
C ASN A 133 -7.23 14.71 14.57
N LYS A 134 -7.21 13.45 15.02
CA LYS A 134 -6.75 12.33 14.20
C LYS A 134 -7.76 11.19 14.21
N LEU A 135 -7.85 10.48 13.09
CA LEU A 135 -8.70 9.32 12.88
C LEU A 135 -7.85 8.03 12.87
N LEU A 136 -8.36 7.00 13.54
CA LEU A 136 -7.77 5.69 13.68
C LEU A 136 -8.43 4.73 12.69
N LEU A 137 -7.73 4.33 11.63
CA LEU A 137 -8.33 3.69 10.47
C LEU A 137 -7.68 2.33 10.16
N PRO A 138 -8.10 1.24 10.83
CA PRO A 138 -7.72 -0.12 10.43
C PRO A 138 -8.56 -0.55 9.21
N ILE A 139 -8.04 -0.33 8.02
CA ILE A 139 -8.69 -0.68 6.76
C ILE A 139 -7.67 -1.19 5.75
N GLY A 140 -8.03 -2.22 5.00
CA GLY A 140 -7.18 -2.84 3.98
C GLY A 140 -7.96 -3.80 3.10
N GLN A 141 -7.29 -4.83 2.60
CA GLN A 141 -7.85 -5.78 1.65
C GLN A 141 -7.54 -7.23 2.03
N ASP A 142 -8.38 -8.14 1.58
CA ASP A 142 -8.07 -9.55 1.49
C ASP A 142 -7.37 -9.88 0.15
N TYR A 143 -7.00 -11.15 -0.02
CA TYR A 143 -6.29 -11.59 -1.22
C TYR A 143 -7.13 -11.50 -2.52
N ASN A 144 -8.47 -11.40 -2.42
CA ASN A 144 -9.40 -11.17 -3.53
C ASN A 144 -9.59 -9.68 -3.84
N LYS A 145 -8.80 -8.80 -3.19
CA LYS A 145 -8.96 -7.33 -3.25
C LYS A 145 -10.30 -6.83 -2.70
N SER A 146 -11.00 -7.66 -1.92
CA SER A 146 -12.19 -7.23 -1.19
C SER A 146 -11.77 -6.44 0.05
N ILE A 147 -12.54 -5.42 0.41
CA ILE A 147 -12.27 -4.64 1.61
C ILE A 147 -12.29 -5.55 2.85
N SER A 148 -11.27 -5.43 3.67
CA SER A 148 -11.14 -6.12 4.94
C SER A 148 -10.99 -5.13 6.09
N LEU A 149 -11.78 -5.34 7.12
CA LEU A 149 -11.67 -4.61 8.39
C LEU A 149 -10.99 -5.47 9.47
N SER A 150 -10.35 -6.56 9.08
CA SER A 150 -9.63 -7.48 9.98
C SER A 150 -10.53 -8.06 11.07
N ILE A 151 -10.16 -7.80 12.33
CA ILE A 151 -10.88 -8.27 13.53
C ILE A 151 -12.12 -7.43 13.87
N PHE A 152 -12.31 -6.30 13.19
CA PHE A 152 -13.43 -5.39 13.42
C PHE A 152 -14.66 -5.88 12.67
N GLY A 153 -15.19 -7.04 13.09
CA GLY A 153 -16.37 -7.66 12.51
C GLY A 153 -17.44 -7.96 13.55
N GLY A 154 -18.62 -8.39 13.13
CA GLY A 154 -19.68 -8.81 14.03
C GLY A 154 -20.15 -7.71 14.98
N LYS A 155 -19.83 -7.84 16.28
CA LYS A 155 -20.25 -6.86 17.30
C LYS A 155 -19.73 -5.45 17.04
N SER A 156 -18.48 -5.32 16.60
CA SER A 156 -17.87 -4.00 16.35
C SER A 156 -18.57 -3.28 15.20
N LEU A 157 -19.01 -4.00 14.18
CA LEU A 157 -19.76 -3.42 13.07
C LEU A 157 -21.19 -3.05 13.44
N ASN A 158 -21.81 -3.70 14.42
CA ASN A 158 -23.10 -3.26 14.97
C ASN A 158 -23.00 -1.86 15.58
N MET A 159 -21.84 -1.44 16.12
CA MET A 159 -21.63 -0.08 16.61
C MET A 159 -21.76 0.98 15.50
N ILE A 160 -21.40 0.66 14.26
CA ILE A 160 -21.61 1.57 13.12
C ILE A 160 -23.12 1.72 12.85
N SER A 161 -23.88 0.63 12.90
CA SER A 161 -25.33 0.66 12.65
C SER A 161 -26.11 1.40 13.75
N GLU A 162 -25.62 1.35 15.00
CA GLU A 162 -26.20 2.01 16.15
C GLU A 162 -25.85 3.50 16.22
N ALA A 163 -24.65 3.87 15.78
CA ALA A 163 -24.20 5.25 15.69
C ALA A 163 -24.43 5.76 14.26
N ASN A 164 -25.40 6.63 14.08
CA ASN A 164 -25.72 7.21 12.78
C ASN A 164 -24.57 8.14 12.32
N PHE A 165 -23.72 7.63 11.42
CA PHE A 165 -22.64 8.39 10.80
C PHE A 165 -23.11 8.92 9.44
N ASP A 166 -23.85 10.00 9.41
CA ASP A 166 -24.25 10.74 8.20
C ASP A 166 -24.78 9.83 7.06
N GLY A 167 -25.60 8.82 7.42
CA GLY A 167 -26.21 7.90 6.46
C GLY A 167 -25.43 6.62 6.17
N ILE A 168 -24.23 6.42 6.76
CA ILE A 168 -23.52 5.17 6.63
C ILE A 168 -24.08 4.15 7.60
N SER A 169 -24.76 3.14 7.07
CA SER A 169 -25.23 1.97 7.81
C SER A 169 -24.80 0.70 7.09
N LEU A 170 -24.21 -0.23 7.83
CA LEU A 170 -23.98 -1.59 7.35
C LEU A 170 -25.20 -2.45 7.71
N SER A 171 -25.86 -3.00 6.70
CA SER A 171 -26.94 -3.95 6.96
C SER A 171 -26.41 -5.22 7.62
N ARG A 172 -27.26 -5.89 8.42
CA ARG A 172 -26.91 -7.15 9.08
C ARG A 172 -26.46 -8.21 8.07
N GLU A 173 -27.02 -8.22 6.86
CA GLU A 173 -26.67 -9.14 5.79
C GLU A 173 -25.24 -8.91 5.31
N LYS A 174 -24.82 -7.65 5.12
CA LYS A 174 -23.44 -7.28 4.74
C LYS A 174 -22.43 -7.70 5.81
N ILE A 175 -22.78 -7.53 7.08
CA ILE A 175 -21.93 -7.96 8.21
C ILE A 175 -21.75 -9.48 8.21
N ILE A 176 -22.82 -10.25 7.99
CA ILE A 176 -22.77 -11.73 7.96
C ILE A 176 -21.99 -12.23 6.75
N SER A 177 -22.12 -11.57 5.59
CA SER A 177 -21.40 -11.92 4.36
C SER A 177 -19.96 -11.40 4.30
N ASN A 178 -19.52 -10.61 5.30
CA ASN A 178 -18.26 -9.86 5.27
C ASN A 178 -18.12 -8.96 4.03
N ASP A 179 -19.22 -8.40 3.55
CA ASP A 179 -19.23 -7.45 2.44
C ASP A 179 -19.08 -6.01 2.98
N TYR A 180 -17.85 -5.51 2.92
CA TYR A 180 -17.48 -4.16 3.33
C TYR A 180 -17.17 -3.26 2.12
N SER A 181 -17.74 -3.57 0.96
CA SER A 181 -17.49 -2.84 -0.28
C SER A 181 -17.85 -1.36 -0.21
N ASP A 182 -18.77 -0.97 0.66
CA ASP A 182 -19.13 0.43 0.91
C ASP A 182 -17.94 1.28 1.40
N PHE A 183 -16.91 0.68 1.99
CA PHE A 183 -15.69 1.36 2.42
C PHE A 183 -14.60 1.40 1.34
N SER A 184 -14.85 0.87 0.13
CA SER A 184 -13.90 0.96 -0.98
C SER A 184 -13.47 2.39 -1.31
N PRO A 185 -14.37 3.41 -1.33
CA PRO A 185 -13.97 4.78 -1.60
C PRO A 185 -12.98 5.31 -0.57
N LEU A 186 -13.14 4.94 0.72
CA LEU A 186 -12.21 5.36 1.78
C LEU A 186 -10.80 4.79 1.57
N LEU A 187 -10.69 3.48 1.30
CA LEU A 187 -9.38 2.87 1.06
C LEU A 187 -8.73 3.43 -0.20
N SER A 188 -9.48 3.56 -1.30
CA SER A 188 -8.98 4.15 -2.54
C SER A 188 -8.46 5.58 -2.31
N TYR A 189 -9.23 6.40 -1.59
CA TYR A 189 -8.82 7.75 -1.23
C TYR A 189 -7.50 7.77 -0.45
N ILE A 190 -7.35 6.90 0.57
CA ILE A 190 -6.11 6.80 1.35
C ILE A 190 -4.93 6.40 0.46
N LEU A 191 -5.10 5.39 -0.42
CA LEU A 191 -4.04 4.90 -1.29
C LEU A 191 -3.69 5.88 -2.43
N ASP A 192 -4.60 6.77 -2.81
CA ASP A 192 -4.36 7.80 -3.81
C ASP A 192 -3.56 9.00 -3.25
N TYR A 193 -3.67 9.27 -1.95
CA TYR A 193 -2.99 10.40 -1.29
C TYR A 193 -1.78 10.03 -0.45
N LEU A 194 -1.60 8.75 -0.13
CA LEU A 194 -0.40 8.24 0.54
C LEU A 194 0.41 7.41 -0.45
N GLU A 195 1.67 7.70 -0.55
CA GLU A 195 2.59 6.99 -1.42
C GLU A 195 3.50 6.08 -0.59
N TYR A 196 3.77 4.88 -1.08
CA TYR A 196 4.65 3.93 -0.41
C TYR A 196 5.74 3.45 -1.37
N LEU A 197 7.00 3.71 -1.00
CA LEU A 197 8.18 3.26 -1.73
C LEU A 197 8.90 2.17 -0.93
N TYR A 198 8.87 0.94 -1.41
CA TYR A 198 9.62 -0.17 -0.83
C TYR A 198 10.95 -0.38 -1.55
N ILE A 199 12.05 -0.34 -0.80
CA ILE A 199 13.41 -0.57 -1.28
C ILE A 199 13.89 -1.89 -0.67
N PRO A 200 13.92 -3.00 -1.44
CA PRO A 200 14.35 -4.30 -0.94
C PRO A 200 15.87 -4.36 -0.77
N LYS A 201 16.32 -5.37 -0.03
CA LYS A 201 17.74 -5.66 0.22
C LYS A 201 18.54 -5.86 -1.07
N GLU A 202 18.03 -6.66 -2.00
CA GLU A 202 18.68 -6.98 -3.26
C GLU A 202 17.95 -6.29 -4.41
N ILE A 203 18.69 -5.52 -5.18
CA ILE A 203 18.17 -4.75 -6.31
C ILE A 203 18.91 -5.18 -7.57
N ASP A 204 18.25 -5.97 -8.41
CA ASP A 204 18.72 -6.23 -9.77
C ASP A 204 18.41 -5.07 -10.72
N SER A 205 18.85 -5.17 -11.96
CA SER A 205 18.70 -4.08 -12.95
C SER A 205 17.25 -3.86 -13.38
N GLU A 206 16.42 -4.89 -13.40
CA GLU A 206 15.00 -4.80 -13.76
C GLU A 206 14.21 -4.15 -12.62
N LEU A 207 14.44 -4.62 -11.40
CA LEU A 207 13.85 -4.05 -10.20
C LEU A 207 14.30 -2.60 -9.99
N PHE A 208 15.58 -2.29 -10.26
CA PHE A 208 16.09 -0.92 -10.20
C PHE A 208 15.31 -0.02 -11.17
N THR A 209 15.12 -0.42 -12.42
CA THR A 209 14.35 0.35 -13.41
C THR A 209 12.89 0.52 -12.96
N LYS A 210 12.30 -0.50 -12.36
CA LYS A 210 10.94 -0.43 -11.81
C LYS A 210 10.87 0.53 -10.63
N LEU A 211 11.82 0.48 -9.70
CA LEU A 211 11.89 1.38 -8.55
C LEU A 211 12.23 2.82 -8.97
N GLU A 212 13.11 3.01 -9.92
CA GLU A 212 13.42 4.32 -10.50
C GLU A 212 12.16 4.92 -11.13
N SER A 213 11.43 4.16 -11.94
CA SER A 213 10.19 4.63 -12.55
C SER A 213 9.08 4.83 -11.51
N SER A 214 8.87 3.89 -10.59
CA SER A 214 7.86 4.01 -9.53
C SER A 214 8.21 5.10 -8.55
N GLY A 215 9.45 5.13 -8.04
CA GLY A 215 9.92 6.15 -7.12
C GLY A 215 9.86 7.55 -7.75
N THR A 216 10.22 7.68 -9.00
CA THR A 216 10.11 8.95 -9.73
C THR A 216 8.65 9.32 -9.98
N GLN A 217 7.78 8.36 -10.28
CA GLN A 217 6.33 8.58 -10.40
C GLN A 217 5.73 9.06 -9.07
N VAL A 218 6.04 8.35 -7.98
CA VAL A 218 5.61 8.67 -6.62
C VAL A 218 6.06 10.09 -6.24
N LEU A 219 7.29 10.42 -6.51
CA LEU A 219 7.92 11.68 -6.07
C LEU A 219 7.71 12.85 -7.04
N MET A 220 7.43 12.57 -8.31
CA MET A 220 7.03 13.56 -9.31
C MET A 220 5.53 13.49 -9.63
N GLY A 221 4.78 12.65 -8.93
CA GLY A 221 3.40 12.20 -9.07
C GLY A 221 2.49 13.10 -9.90
N GLU A 222 1.96 14.15 -9.33
CA GLU A 222 1.12 15.09 -10.05
C GLU A 222 1.82 15.75 -11.24
N SER A 223 3.12 16.01 -11.15
CA SER A 223 3.82 16.72 -12.23
C SER A 223 3.90 15.92 -13.53
N LEU A 224 4.19 14.60 -13.46
CA LEU A 224 4.22 13.75 -14.65
C LEU A 224 2.81 13.36 -15.11
N HIS A 225 1.93 13.00 -14.20
CA HIS A 225 0.53 12.76 -14.51
C HIS A 225 -0.15 14.03 -15.05
N ALA A 226 0.09 15.20 -14.47
CA ALA A 226 -0.45 16.46 -14.98
C ALA A 226 0.11 16.85 -16.36
N ILE A 227 1.36 16.51 -16.66
CA ILE A 227 1.92 16.65 -18.00
C ILE A 227 1.19 15.73 -18.98
N LEU A 228 0.99 14.47 -18.62
CA LEU A 228 0.31 13.48 -19.45
C LEU A 228 -1.18 13.79 -19.58
N ASP A 229 -1.83 14.29 -18.54
CA ASP A 229 -3.23 14.74 -18.55
C ASP A 229 -3.51 15.85 -19.56
N ARG A 230 -2.56 16.75 -19.74
CA ARG A 230 -2.67 17.82 -20.76
C ARG A 230 -2.51 17.31 -22.19
N ILE A 231 -1.83 16.16 -22.35
CA ILE A 231 -1.52 15.58 -23.67
C ILE A 231 -2.52 14.47 -24.03
N ILE A 232 -2.89 13.64 -23.06
CA ILE A 232 -3.75 12.47 -23.25
C ILE A 232 -5.11 12.76 -22.62
N GLY A 233 -6.08 13.14 -23.46
CA GLY A 233 -7.46 13.34 -23.02
C GLY A 233 -8.19 12.03 -22.66
N GLU A 234 -9.29 12.12 -21.91
CA GLU A 234 -10.14 10.97 -21.59
C GLU A 234 -10.72 10.29 -22.85
N THR A 235 -10.98 11.08 -23.90
CA THR A 235 -11.43 10.56 -25.20
C THR A 235 -10.38 9.64 -25.81
N THR A 236 -9.09 9.99 -25.73
CA THR A 236 -7.98 9.17 -26.26
C THR A 236 -7.94 7.79 -25.64
N VAL A 237 -8.06 7.69 -24.31
CA VAL A 237 -8.05 6.39 -23.61
C VAL A 237 -9.31 5.58 -23.94
N THR A 238 -10.44 6.25 -24.12
CA THR A 238 -11.70 5.62 -24.56
C THR A 238 -11.57 5.07 -25.96
N ASP A 239 -10.96 5.82 -26.88
CA ASP A 239 -10.74 5.40 -28.26
C ASP A 239 -9.75 4.22 -28.33
N ILE A 240 -8.67 4.24 -27.56
CA ILE A 240 -7.73 3.11 -27.44
C ILE A 240 -8.48 1.85 -26.98
N ASN A 241 -9.27 1.94 -25.92
CA ASN A 241 -10.05 0.79 -25.44
C ASN A 241 -11.02 0.26 -26.51
N LYS A 242 -11.67 1.15 -27.24
CA LYS A 242 -12.60 0.80 -28.30
C LYS A 242 -11.90 0.05 -29.44
N GLU A 243 -10.82 0.62 -29.96
CA GLU A 243 -10.07 0.01 -31.08
C GLU A 243 -9.45 -1.34 -30.70
N LEU A 244 -8.88 -1.47 -29.48
CA LEU A 244 -8.34 -2.73 -29.00
C LEU A 244 -9.42 -3.80 -28.81
N ASN A 245 -10.61 -3.44 -28.32
CA ASN A 245 -11.73 -4.37 -28.20
C ASN A 245 -12.23 -4.84 -29.59
N THR A 246 -12.37 -3.91 -30.55
CA THR A 246 -12.71 -4.27 -31.94
C THR A 246 -11.71 -5.25 -32.54
N PHE A 247 -10.40 -5.00 -32.34
CA PHE A 247 -9.36 -5.91 -32.78
C PHE A 247 -9.45 -7.29 -32.12
N LEU A 248 -9.76 -7.36 -30.81
CA LEU A 248 -9.95 -8.62 -30.11
C LEU A 248 -11.20 -9.39 -30.59
N GLU A 249 -12.27 -8.70 -30.92
CA GLU A 249 -13.47 -9.29 -31.51
C GLU A 249 -13.16 -9.91 -32.88
N GLU A 250 -12.45 -9.19 -33.76
CA GLU A 250 -12.02 -9.69 -35.07
C GLU A 250 -11.12 -10.92 -34.99
N ILE A 251 -10.26 -11.01 -33.97
CA ILE A 251 -9.42 -12.20 -33.73
C ILE A 251 -10.27 -13.32 -33.17
N SER A 252 -11.14 -13.04 -32.21
CA SER A 252 -11.98 -14.06 -31.55
C SER A 252 -12.89 -14.76 -32.55
N ASP A 253 -13.38 -14.05 -33.55
CA ASP A 253 -14.21 -14.62 -34.64
C ASP A 253 -13.44 -15.64 -35.49
N LYS A 254 -12.10 -15.55 -35.50
CA LYS A 254 -11.22 -16.48 -36.23
C LYS A 254 -10.74 -17.66 -35.37
N LEU A 255 -10.92 -17.60 -34.05
CA LEU A 255 -10.48 -18.61 -33.10
C LEU A 255 -11.64 -19.60 -32.80
N VAL A 256 -11.51 -20.84 -33.27
CA VAL A 256 -12.56 -21.86 -33.11
C VAL A 256 -12.72 -22.32 -31.66
N ASN A 257 -11.63 -22.42 -30.90
CA ASN A 257 -11.61 -23.02 -29.56
C ASN A 257 -11.08 -22.10 -28.45
N TYR A 258 -10.81 -20.83 -28.75
CA TYR A 258 -10.20 -19.88 -27.82
C TYR A 258 -10.94 -18.55 -27.87
N SER A 259 -11.03 -17.86 -26.75
CA SER A 259 -11.54 -16.50 -26.69
C SER A 259 -10.80 -15.68 -25.65
N TYR A 260 -10.61 -14.40 -25.90
CA TYR A 260 -10.09 -13.45 -24.92
C TYR A 260 -11.21 -13.07 -23.95
N ARG A 261 -10.97 -13.27 -22.66
CA ARG A 261 -11.92 -12.91 -21.61
C ARG A 261 -11.21 -12.14 -20.51
N THR A 262 -11.89 -11.19 -19.90
CA THR A 262 -11.40 -10.51 -18.70
C THR A 262 -11.47 -11.46 -17.50
N PRO A 263 -10.47 -11.48 -16.61
CA PRO A 263 -10.43 -12.35 -15.42
C PRO A 263 -11.58 -12.07 -14.45
N THR A 264 -12.07 -10.84 -14.42
CA THR A 264 -13.15 -10.40 -13.53
C THR A 264 -14.11 -9.50 -14.29
N ASP A 265 -15.41 -9.50 -13.90
CA ASP A 265 -16.43 -8.62 -14.50
C ASP A 265 -16.20 -7.12 -14.22
N ARG A 266 -15.31 -6.77 -13.31
CA ARG A 266 -15.08 -5.40 -12.84
C ARG A 266 -14.06 -4.61 -13.69
N GLN A 267 -13.14 -5.28 -14.39
CA GLN A 267 -12.07 -4.61 -15.13
C GLN A 267 -12.17 -4.89 -16.63
N LYS A 268 -13.09 -4.19 -17.30
CA LYS A 268 -13.31 -4.36 -18.75
C LYS A 268 -12.55 -3.36 -19.62
N LYS A 269 -11.89 -2.37 -19.02
CA LYS A 269 -11.25 -1.26 -19.75
C LYS A 269 -9.92 -0.90 -19.09
N ILE A 270 -8.94 -0.56 -19.90
CA ILE A 270 -7.68 0.03 -19.44
C ILE A 270 -7.99 1.42 -18.86
N GLN A 271 -7.53 1.65 -17.64
CA GLN A 271 -7.69 2.93 -16.95
C GLN A 271 -6.66 3.96 -17.44
N LYS A 272 -7.01 5.23 -17.40
CA LYS A 272 -6.12 6.35 -17.78
C LYS A 272 -4.79 6.30 -17.03
N ARG A 273 -4.84 6.02 -15.72
CA ARG A 273 -3.66 5.88 -14.85
C ARG A 273 -2.74 4.72 -15.30
N GLU A 274 -3.29 3.61 -15.75
CA GLU A 274 -2.50 2.48 -16.26
C GLU A 274 -1.73 2.86 -17.54
N VAL A 275 -2.36 3.62 -18.44
CA VAL A 275 -1.70 4.14 -19.65
C VAL A 275 -0.56 5.09 -19.27
N TYR A 276 -0.76 5.96 -18.30
CA TYR A 276 0.30 6.86 -17.81
C TYR A 276 1.47 6.09 -17.24
N ASN A 277 1.21 5.11 -16.40
CA ASN A 277 2.24 4.26 -15.80
C ASN A 277 3.08 3.56 -16.87
N LEU A 278 2.46 3.02 -17.91
CA LEU A 278 3.17 2.39 -19.03
C LEU A 278 4.05 3.39 -19.80
N ILE A 279 3.56 4.59 -20.07
CA ILE A 279 4.32 5.64 -20.76
C ILE A 279 5.53 6.08 -19.94
N ILE A 280 5.35 6.29 -18.63
CA ILE A 280 6.42 6.69 -17.73
C ILE A 280 7.46 5.57 -17.59
N GLN A 281 7.02 4.33 -17.45
CA GLN A 281 7.90 3.16 -17.43
C GLN A 281 8.70 3.04 -18.72
N ALA A 282 8.07 3.23 -19.88
CA ALA A 282 8.75 3.23 -21.18
C ALA A 282 9.78 4.37 -21.27
N PHE A 283 9.45 5.58 -20.78
CA PHE A 283 10.37 6.72 -20.75
C PHE A 283 11.63 6.39 -19.93
N PHE A 284 11.48 5.88 -18.72
CA PHE A 284 12.62 5.52 -17.86
C PHE A 284 13.34 4.24 -18.28
N SER A 285 12.73 3.39 -19.12
CA SER A 285 13.46 2.26 -19.72
C SER A 285 14.54 2.71 -20.71
N VAL A 286 14.31 3.86 -21.37
CA VAL A 286 15.26 4.47 -22.33
C VAL A 286 16.22 5.45 -21.64
N ARG A 287 15.77 6.14 -20.58
CA ARG A 287 16.55 7.12 -19.81
C ARG A 287 17.05 6.48 -18.52
N LYS A 288 18.30 6.04 -18.50
CA LYS A 288 18.92 5.38 -17.34
C LYS A 288 19.61 6.39 -16.44
N LEU A 289 19.50 6.19 -15.13
CA LEU A 289 20.25 6.93 -14.15
C LEU A 289 21.74 6.56 -14.25
N HIS A 290 22.62 7.55 -14.23
CA HIS A 290 24.05 7.38 -14.24
C HIS A 290 24.68 8.09 -13.05
N ARG A 291 25.64 7.44 -12.42
CA ARG A 291 26.49 8.09 -11.41
C ARG A 291 27.59 8.89 -12.10
N LYS A 292 27.69 10.18 -11.79
CA LYS A 292 28.78 11.02 -12.22
C LYS A 292 30.05 10.65 -11.47
N GLN A 293 31.09 10.19 -12.18
CA GLN A 293 32.40 9.90 -11.61
C GLN A 293 33.36 11.07 -11.74
N SER A 294 33.30 11.79 -12.87
CA SER A 294 34.05 13.00 -13.16
C SER A 294 33.23 13.89 -14.11
N GLU A 295 33.76 15.05 -14.53
CA GLU A 295 33.02 15.95 -15.43
C GLU A 295 32.60 15.31 -16.77
N GLU A 296 33.35 14.32 -17.24
CA GLU A 296 33.10 13.68 -18.54
C GLU A 296 32.76 12.16 -18.42
N GLN A 297 32.85 11.56 -17.21
CA GLN A 297 32.63 10.15 -17.04
C GLN A 297 31.40 9.84 -16.23
N TYR A 298 30.51 9.05 -16.83
CA TYR A 298 29.28 8.57 -16.24
C TYR A 298 29.28 7.04 -16.21
N LEU A 299 28.96 6.47 -15.05
CA LEU A 299 28.80 5.04 -14.87
C LEU A 299 27.32 4.70 -14.77
N GLU A 300 26.85 3.82 -15.62
CA GLU A 300 25.47 3.33 -15.56
C GLU A 300 25.25 2.60 -14.25
N ILE A 301 24.15 2.91 -13.56
CA ILE A 301 23.83 2.36 -12.23
C ILE A 301 23.69 0.84 -12.24
N ASN A 302 23.32 0.24 -13.38
CA ASN A 302 23.26 -1.21 -13.51
C ASN A 302 24.60 -1.91 -13.21
N ASN A 303 25.70 -1.20 -13.39
CA ASN A 303 27.06 -1.69 -13.11
C ASN A 303 27.54 -1.48 -11.68
N LEU A 304 26.69 -0.87 -10.81
CA LEU A 304 27.00 -0.65 -9.41
C LEU A 304 26.64 -1.88 -8.55
N SER A 305 27.26 -1.97 -7.39
CA SER A 305 26.86 -2.94 -6.36
C SER A 305 25.44 -2.69 -5.83
N SER A 306 24.82 -3.69 -5.21
CA SER A 306 23.47 -3.59 -4.66
C SER A 306 23.33 -2.43 -3.68
N GLY A 307 24.33 -2.21 -2.81
CA GLY A 307 24.32 -1.09 -1.86
C GLY A 307 24.44 0.28 -2.51
N GLU A 308 25.24 0.41 -3.57
CA GLU A 308 25.32 1.66 -4.32
C GLU A 308 24.03 1.94 -5.10
N LYS A 309 23.35 0.92 -5.61
CA LYS A 309 22.01 1.04 -6.22
C LYS A 309 20.98 1.50 -5.18
N GLN A 310 20.98 0.89 -4.00
CA GLN A 310 20.08 1.27 -2.90
C GLN A 310 20.32 2.73 -2.49
N LYS A 311 21.59 3.14 -2.32
CA LYS A 311 21.93 4.53 -2.04
C LYS A 311 21.44 5.48 -3.13
N ALA A 312 21.63 5.13 -4.41
CA ALA A 312 21.17 5.96 -5.52
C ALA A 312 19.65 6.18 -5.52
N ILE A 313 18.86 5.15 -5.21
CA ILE A 313 17.40 5.28 -5.09
C ILE A 313 17.04 6.21 -3.92
N ILE A 314 17.72 6.07 -2.78
CA ILE A 314 17.48 6.92 -1.61
C ILE A 314 17.85 8.37 -1.93
N ASP A 315 18.99 8.61 -2.61
CA ASP A 315 19.43 9.95 -3.00
C ASP A 315 18.42 10.59 -3.99
N VAL A 316 17.88 9.81 -4.94
CA VAL A 316 16.82 10.27 -5.85
C VAL A 316 15.54 10.57 -5.07
N ALA A 317 15.11 9.69 -4.18
CA ALA A 317 13.95 9.90 -3.34
C ALA A 317 14.09 11.18 -2.50
N HIS A 318 15.23 11.37 -1.85
CA HIS A 318 15.52 12.57 -1.06
C HIS A 318 15.53 13.84 -1.91
N ALA A 319 16.16 13.81 -3.08
CA ALA A 319 16.21 14.98 -3.99
C ALA A 319 14.83 15.38 -4.49
N LEU A 320 13.96 14.40 -4.71
CA LEU A 320 12.60 14.64 -5.18
C LEU A 320 11.69 15.12 -4.03
N LEU A 321 11.82 14.57 -2.82
CA LEU A 321 11.11 15.03 -1.63
C LEU A 321 11.41 16.49 -1.29
N THR A 322 12.69 16.89 -1.31
CA THR A 322 13.09 18.28 -1.03
C THR A 322 12.55 19.28 -2.04
N LYS A 323 12.23 18.84 -3.25
CA LYS A 323 11.72 19.68 -4.33
C LYS A 323 10.19 19.80 -4.33
N HIS A 324 9.47 18.79 -3.81
CA HIS A 324 8.01 18.65 -3.91
C HIS A 324 7.25 18.81 -2.57
N HIS A 325 7.91 19.19 -1.49
CA HIS A 325 7.27 19.45 -0.19
C HIS A 325 6.11 20.48 -0.21
N GLN A 326 5.77 21.01 -1.36
CA GLN A 326 4.74 22.03 -1.51
C GLN A 326 3.31 21.48 -1.73
N ASN A 327 3.13 20.18 -2.03
CA ASN A 327 1.83 19.65 -2.47
C ASN A 327 1.07 18.81 -1.42
N GLY A 328 1.56 18.67 -0.19
CA GLY A 328 0.81 18.00 0.90
C GLY A 328 0.73 16.47 0.80
N GLU A 329 1.32 15.84 -0.22
CA GLU A 329 1.41 14.38 -0.35
C GLU A 329 2.34 13.80 0.71
N LYS A 330 1.92 12.70 1.35
CA LYS A 330 2.70 12.01 2.38
C LYS A 330 3.33 10.76 1.78
N LEU A 331 4.66 10.75 1.67
CA LEU A 331 5.44 9.60 1.23
C LEU A 331 5.93 8.79 2.45
N ILE A 332 5.80 7.48 2.34
CA ILE A 332 6.36 6.51 3.27
C ILE A 332 7.45 5.73 2.55
N ILE A 333 8.68 5.81 3.03
CA ILE A 333 9.81 5.04 2.48
C ILE A 333 10.11 3.87 3.43
N ALA A 334 10.13 2.67 2.89
CA ALA A 334 10.50 1.44 3.59
C ALA A 334 11.77 0.85 2.99
N ILE A 335 12.78 0.62 3.81
CA ILE A 335 14.07 0.10 3.38
C ILE A 335 14.35 -1.20 4.12
N ASP A 336 14.62 -2.27 3.38
CA ASP A 336 14.94 -3.58 3.94
C ASP A 336 16.46 -3.75 4.08
N GLU A 337 16.91 -4.09 5.29
CA GLU A 337 18.31 -4.31 5.65
C GLU A 337 19.29 -3.25 5.07
N PRO A 338 19.10 -1.96 5.37
CA PRO A 338 19.93 -0.88 4.80
C PRO A 338 21.43 -1.06 5.13
N GLU A 339 21.74 -1.78 6.22
CA GLU A 339 23.10 -2.05 6.67
C GLU A 339 23.81 -3.15 5.87
N SER A 340 23.10 -4.03 5.21
CA SER A 340 23.66 -5.26 4.62
C SER A 340 24.56 -5.00 3.40
N SER A 341 24.32 -3.90 2.69
CA SER A 341 24.95 -3.56 1.42
C SER A 341 25.89 -2.35 1.50
N LEU A 342 25.97 -1.68 2.65
CA LEU A 342 26.75 -0.46 2.83
C LEU A 342 27.81 -0.61 3.90
N HIS A 343 28.93 0.10 3.74
CA HIS A 343 29.91 0.25 4.80
C HIS A 343 29.29 1.07 5.96
N MET A 344 29.65 0.76 7.20
CA MET A 344 29.04 1.34 8.41
C MET A 344 28.99 2.89 8.40
N SER A 345 30.00 3.56 7.84
CA SER A 345 30.03 5.02 7.70
C SER A 345 28.92 5.53 6.74
N ALA A 346 28.67 4.80 5.65
CA ALA A 346 27.64 5.17 4.69
C ALA A 346 26.23 4.94 5.26
N CYS A 347 26.04 3.94 6.14
CA CYS A 347 24.79 3.75 6.86
C CYS A 347 24.49 4.95 7.77
N PHE A 348 25.49 5.47 8.52
CA PHE A 348 25.31 6.65 9.36
C PHE A 348 24.95 7.90 8.56
N GLU A 349 25.58 8.11 7.41
CA GLU A 349 25.22 9.23 6.51
C GLU A 349 23.79 9.11 6.00
N GLN A 350 23.33 7.91 5.64
CA GLN A 350 21.94 7.68 5.21
C GLN A 350 20.94 7.94 6.34
N PHE A 351 21.19 7.43 7.54
CA PHE A 351 20.30 7.67 8.68
C PHE A 351 20.18 9.16 9.00
N ASN A 352 21.29 9.90 8.94
CA ASN A 352 21.27 11.35 9.15
C ASN A 352 20.56 12.12 8.03
N ALA A 353 20.52 11.60 6.81
CA ALA A 353 19.79 12.23 5.70
C ALA A 353 18.27 11.94 5.72
N LEU A 354 17.85 10.86 6.40
CA LEU A 354 16.45 10.44 6.53
C LEU A 354 15.78 10.95 7.83
N SER A 355 16.56 11.41 8.81
CA SER A 355 16.09 11.97 10.08
C SER A 355 15.89 13.48 9.99
#